data_87909a25bb416820c41e3cf7b52da2fd
#
_entry.id   87909a25bb416820c41e3cf7b52da2fd
#
_cell.length_a   1.000
_cell.length_b   1.000
_cell.length_c   1.000
_cell.angle_alpha   90.00
_cell.angle_beta   90.00
_cell.angle_gamma   90.00
#
_symmetry.space_group_name_H-M   'P 1'
#
loop_
_entity.id
_entity.type
_entity.pdbx_description
1 polymer ?
#
loop_
_entity_poly.entity_id
_entity_poly.type
_entity_poly.pdbx_seq_one_letter_code
_entity_poly.pdbx_strand_id
1 'polypeptide(L)'
;MDAIFLDFAKVFDKVCGIKGQLVKWILDFLTTRRQREVIDGHSSGWSEVTSAVPQGSILGPLLFLVYFNDFPLTVNCNCGLFADDSILHRKATSESDCEDLQTELQSAYDWCNSWLVTLKSEKSKVLHLSRSKDPYHHEYWLSDKPLSAVNHQNHVDVWLESSLSWDYHINYFCAKANKVLDLIRRTFGPNNSEGVSTAYKTLVLPTLEYGGKILESVLSEANQSKV
;
A
#
# COMPACT_ATOMS: atom_id res chain seq x y z
N MET A 1 3.81 18.20 -7.24
CA MET A 1 3.26 16.90 -7.63
C MET A 1 2.36 16.44 -6.52
N ASP A 2 1.15 16.08 -6.86
CA ASP A 2 0.20 15.55 -5.89
C ASP A 2 0.06 14.05 -6.06
N ALA A 3 0.02 13.34 -4.96
CA ALA A 3 -0.11 11.90 -4.89
C ALA A 3 -1.28 11.53 -3.98
N ILE A 4 -2.22 10.74 -4.49
CA ILE A 4 -3.40 10.27 -3.78
C ILE A 4 -3.24 8.77 -3.54
N PHE A 5 -3.22 8.39 -2.27
CA PHE A 5 -3.12 7.00 -1.82
C PHE A 5 -4.52 6.48 -1.54
N LEU A 6 -4.88 5.38 -2.18
CA LEU A 6 -6.20 4.77 -2.11
C LEU A 6 -6.16 3.51 -1.25
N ASP A 7 -7.17 3.34 -0.39
CA ASP A 7 -7.37 2.14 0.43
C ASP A 7 -8.66 1.43 -0.03
N PHE A 8 -8.51 0.24 -0.55
CA PHE A 8 -9.61 -0.59 -1.04
C PHE A 8 -10.09 -1.57 0.03
N ALA A 9 -11.39 -1.80 0.05
CA ALA A 9 -12.01 -2.82 0.90
C ALA A 9 -12.96 -3.70 0.09
N LYS A 10 -13.00 -4.99 0.41
CA LYS A 10 -13.91 -5.98 -0.18
C LYS A 10 -13.78 -6.12 -1.70
N VAL A 11 -12.64 -6.64 -2.12
CA VAL A 11 -12.36 -7.01 -3.51
C VAL A 11 -12.77 -8.47 -3.70
N PHE A 12 -13.51 -8.86 -4.75
CA PHE A 12 -13.71 -10.27 -5.17
C PHE A 12 -15.14 -10.83 -5.37
N ASP A 13 -16.08 -10.02 -5.80
CA ASP A 13 -17.41 -10.56 -6.12
C ASP A 13 -17.68 -10.82 -7.64
N LYS A 14 -16.72 -10.46 -8.53
CA LYS A 14 -16.86 -10.70 -9.98
C LYS A 14 -15.58 -11.30 -10.57
N VAL A 15 -15.72 -12.36 -11.38
CA VAL A 15 -14.63 -13.00 -12.11
C VAL A 15 -14.70 -12.56 -13.57
N CYS A 16 -13.71 -11.81 -14.04
CA CYS A 16 -13.66 -11.22 -15.35
C CYS A 16 -12.94 -12.09 -16.38
N GLY A 17 -13.55 -12.26 -17.54
CA GLY A 17 -12.92 -12.85 -18.74
C GLY A 17 -12.69 -14.36 -18.72
N ILE A 18 -12.85 -15.03 -17.60
CA ILE A 18 -12.66 -16.47 -17.46
C ILE A 18 -13.93 -17.20 -17.87
N LYS A 19 -13.82 -18.26 -18.67
CA LYS A 19 -14.96 -19.02 -19.21
C LYS A 19 -14.83 -20.54 -18.99
N GLY A 20 -15.95 -21.25 -19.08
CA GLY A 20 -15.96 -22.72 -19.06
C GLY A 20 -15.85 -23.33 -17.67
N GLN A 21 -15.20 -24.50 -17.58
CA GLN A 21 -15.11 -25.27 -16.34
C GLN A 21 -14.27 -24.56 -15.26
N LEU A 22 -13.32 -23.73 -15.67
CA LEU A 22 -12.47 -22.97 -14.74
C LEU A 22 -13.30 -21.97 -13.93
N VAL A 23 -14.32 -21.33 -14.53
CA VAL A 23 -15.25 -20.44 -13.79
C VAL A 23 -15.96 -21.22 -12.69
N LYS A 24 -16.49 -22.41 -13.02
CA LYS A 24 -17.19 -23.24 -12.02
C LYS A 24 -16.27 -23.59 -10.85
N TRP A 25 -15.03 -23.96 -11.14
CA TRP A 25 -14.05 -24.28 -10.12
C TRP A 25 -13.68 -23.09 -9.24
N ILE A 26 -13.49 -21.89 -9.85
CA ILE A 26 -13.22 -20.65 -9.08
C ILE A 26 -14.44 -20.27 -8.24
N LEU A 27 -15.65 -20.39 -8.79
CA LEU A 27 -16.87 -20.14 -8.03
C LEU A 27 -17.00 -21.08 -6.84
N ASP A 28 -16.74 -22.38 -7.03
CA ASP A 28 -16.77 -23.38 -5.96
C ASP A 28 -15.70 -23.08 -4.89
N PHE A 29 -14.52 -22.63 -5.31
CA PHE A 29 -13.46 -22.18 -4.42
C PHE A 29 -13.82 -20.93 -3.60
N LEU A 30 -14.60 -20.01 -4.17
CA LEU A 30 -14.97 -18.73 -3.54
C LEU A 30 -16.27 -18.78 -2.76
N THR A 31 -17.21 -19.68 -3.09
CA THR A 31 -18.53 -19.78 -2.48
C THR A 31 -18.58 -20.86 -1.39
N THR A 32 -19.69 -20.90 -0.65
CA THR A 32 -19.98 -21.92 0.39
C THR A 32 -18.90 -22.05 1.48
N ARG A 33 -18.09 -21.02 1.68
CA ARG A 33 -17.03 -21.04 2.68
C ARG A 33 -17.56 -20.73 4.07
N ARG A 34 -17.01 -21.39 5.07
CA ARG A 34 -17.29 -21.13 6.48
C ARG A 34 -15.99 -20.96 7.23
N GLN A 35 -16.00 -20.11 8.24
CA GLN A 35 -14.87 -19.90 9.14
C GLN A 35 -15.29 -20.01 10.60
N ARG A 36 -14.35 -20.38 11.44
CA ARG A 36 -14.46 -20.33 12.90
C ARG A 36 -13.11 -19.96 13.49
N GLU A 37 -13.13 -19.37 14.65
CA GLU A 37 -11.92 -19.10 15.42
C GLU A 37 -11.69 -20.22 16.42
N VAL A 38 -10.41 -20.57 16.63
CA VAL A 38 -10.00 -21.56 17.64
C VAL A 38 -8.91 -20.91 18.50
N ILE A 39 -9.18 -20.75 19.80
CA ILE A 39 -8.25 -20.18 20.78
C ILE A 39 -8.18 -21.15 21.95
N ASP A 40 -6.97 -21.57 22.28
CA ASP A 40 -6.69 -22.49 23.41
C ASP A 40 -7.59 -23.74 23.45
N GLY A 41 -7.89 -24.31 22.27
CA GLY A 41 -8.73 -25.49 22.10
C GLY A 41 -10.23 -25.23 22.13
N HIS A 42 -10.67 -24.01 22.38
CA HIS A 42 -12.08 -23.59 22.31
C HIS A 42 -12.40 -23.05 20.93
N SER A 43 -13.52 -23.51 20.35
CA SER A 43 -13.96 -23.08 19.01
C SER A 43 -15.17 -22.17 19.08
N SER A 44 -15.18 -21.10 18.29
CA SER A 44 -16.41 -20.32 18.05
C SER A 44 -17.43 -21.11 17.22
N GLY A 45 -18.65 -20.59 17.09
CA GLY A 45 -19.60 -21.06 16.08
C GLY A 45 -19.09 -20.84 14.65
N TRP A 46 -19.61 -21.64 13.71
CA TRP A 46 -19.35 -21.44 12.29
C TRP A 46 -20.03 -20.18 11.78
N SER A 47 -19.28 -19.33 11.06
CA SER A 47 -19.79 -18.15 10.36
C SER A 47 -19.58 -18.33 8.86
N GLU A 48 -20.55 -17.92 8.06
CA GLU A 48 -20.41 -17.93 6.60
C GLU A 48 -19.50 -16.80 6.13
N VAL A 49 -18.64 -17.10 5.13
CA VAL A 49 -17.77 -16.12 4.48
C VAL A 49 -18.41 -15.75 3.16
N THR A 50 -18.98 -14.56 3.11
CA THR A 50 -19.74 -14.06 1.95
C THR A 50 -18.90 -13.24 0.96
N SER A 51 -17.68 -12.87 1.31
CA SER A 51 -16.81 -12.03 0.46
C SER A 51 -15.32 -12.37 0.67
N ALA A 52 -14.46 -11.78 -0.14
CA ALA A 52 -13.01 -11.93 -0.17
C ALA A 52 -12.50 -13.33 -0.59
N VAL A 53 -11.21 -13.44 -0.88
CA VAL A 53 -10.53 -14.71 -1.15
C VAL A 53 -9.98 -15.32 0.12
N PRO A 54 -9.77 -16.66 0.18
CA PRO A 54 -9.09 -17.28 1.31
C PRO A 54 -7.67 -16.71 1.48
N GLN A 55 -7.42 -16.03 2.60
CA GLN A 55 -6.08 -15.52 2.92
C GLN A 55 -5.11 -16.69 3.08
N GLY A 56 -3.88 -16.55 2.56
CA GLY A 56 -2.86 -17.60 2.57
C GLY A 56 -3.04 -18.64 1.46
N SER A 57 -4.04 -18.51 0.58
CA SER A 57 -4.15 -19.37 -0.61
C SER A 57 -3.24 -18.89 -1.74
N ILE A 58 -2.77 -19.81 -2.57
CA ILE A 58 -1.98 -19.50 -3.77
C ILE A 58 -2.82 -18.73 -4.81
N LEU A 59 -4.12 -19.01 -4.88
CA LEU A 59 -5.02 -18.38 -5.84
C LEU A 59 -5.44 -16.97 -5.45
N GLY A 60 -5.43 -16.62 -4.16
CA GLY A 60 -5.86 -15.32 -3.69
C GLY A 60 -5.16 -14.15 -4.41
N PRO A 61 -3.82 -14.07 -4.39
CA PRO A 61 -3.09 -13.02 -5.09
C PRO A 61 -3.33 -13.02 -6.61
N LEU A 62 -3.43 -14.20 -7.23
CA LEU A 62 -3.68 -14.31 -8.67
C LEU A 62 -5.06 -13.78 -9.05
N LEU A 63 -6.10 -14.16 -8.30
CA LEU A 63 -7.46 -13.67 -8.53
C LEU A 63 -7.57 -12.17 -8.29
N PHE A 64 -6.81 -11.64 -7.31
CA PHE A 64 -6.71 -10.20 -7.10
C PHE A 64 -6.13 -9.50 -8.33
N LEU A 65 -5.02 -9.97 -8.88
CA LEU A 65 -4.41 -9.38 -10.08
C LEU A 65 -5.35 -9.43 -11.29
N VAL A 66 -6.06 -10.53 -11.50
CA VAL A 66 -7.05 -10.66 -12.58
C VAL A 66 -8.19 -9.67 -12.40
N TYR A 67 -8.62 -9.46 -11.17
CA TYR A 67 -9.72 -8.55 -10.84
C TYR A 67 -9.34 -7.09 -11.03
N PHE A 68 -8.11 -6.71 -10.66
CA PHE A 68 -7.61 -5.32 -10.72
C PHE A 68 -6.91 -4.96 -12.04
N ASN A 69 -6.81 -5.89 -12.98
CA ASN A 69 -6.00 -5.74 -14.19
C ASN A 69 -6.45 -4.58 -15.10
N ASP A 70 -7.71 -4.24 -15.11
CA ASP A 70 -8.28 -3.17 -15.93
C ASP A 70 -8.39 -1.82 -15.20
N PHE A 71 -8.20 -1.78 -13.89
CA PHE A 71 -8.22 -0.54 -13.11
C PHE A 71 -7.27 0.54 -13.67
N PRO A 72 -5.99 0.25 -14.01
CA PRO A 72 -5.10 1.27 -14.56
C PRO A 72 -5.55 1.85 -15.91
N LEU A 73 -6.42 1.13 -16.63
CA LEU A 73 -6.94 1.59 -17.92
C LEU A 73 -8.07 2.61 -17.77
N THR A 74 -8.58 2.78 -16.56
CA THR A 74 -9.69 3.72 -16.27
C THR A 74 -9.22 5.12 -15.93
N VAL A 75 -7.91 5.28 -15.69
CA VAL A 75 -7.29 6.56 -15.32
C VAL A 75 -6.20 6.93 -16.32
N ASN A 76 -6.07 8.22 -16.65
CA ASN A 76 -5.04 8.74 -17.55
C ASN A 76 -3.85 9.38 -16.80
N CYS A 77 -3.91 9.47 -15.47
CA CYS A 77 -2.78 9.86 -14.65
C CYS A 77 -1.82 8.69 -14.41
N ASN A 78 -0.67 8.96 -13.81
CA ASN A 78 0.21 7.89 -13.39
C ASN A 78 -0.44 7.11 -12.24
N CYS A 79 -0.55 5.80 -12.42
CA CYS A 79 -1.14 4.88 -11.47
C CYS A 79 -0.11 3.82 -11.07
N GLY A 80 0.20 3.71 -9.78
CA GLY A 80 1.02 2.65 -9.22
C GLY A 80 0.14 1.69 -8.41
N LEU A 81 0.28 0.39 -8.65
CA LEU A 81 -0.45 -0.65 -7.96
C LEU A 81 0.52 -1.65 -7.33
N PHE A 82 0.33 -1.95 -6.07
CA PHE A 82 1.02 -3.01 -5.36
C PHE A 82 0.06 -3.70 -4.39
N ALA A 83 -0.49 -4.83 -4.81
CA ALA A 83 -1.60 -5.51 -4.13
C ALA A 83 -2.77 -4.52 -3.88
N ASP A 84 -3.16 -4.33 -2.63
CA ASP A 84 -4.19 -3.37 -2.22
C ASP A 84 -3.66 -1.92 -2.06
N ASP A 85 -2.35 -1.72 -2.05
CA ASP A 85 -1.75 -0.38 -2.04
C ASP A 85 -1.79 0.23 -3.44
N SER A 86 -2.48 1.36 -3.59
CA SER A 86 -2.61 2.05 -4.86
C SER A 86 -2.35 3.53 -4.71
N ILE A 87 -1.70 4.09 -5.71
CA ILE A 87 -1.35 5.51 -5.76
C ILE A 87 -1.70 6.09 -7.14
N LEU A 88 -2.44 7.19 -7.14
CA LEU A 88 -2.63 8.04 -8.31
C LEU A 88 -1.77 9.29 -8.13
N HIS A 89 -0.97 9.64 -9.12
CA HIS A 89 -0.13 10.82 -9.00
C HIS A 89 0.01 11.57 -10.32
N ARG A 90 0.11 12.91 -10.20
CA ARG A 90 0.27 13.83 -11.32
C ARG A 90 1.12 15.01 -10.92
N LYS A 91 1.85 15.60 -11.86
CA LYS A 91 2.50 16.88 -11.65
C LYS A 91 1.40 17.95 -11.54
N ALA A 92 1.27 18.57 -10.39
CA ALA A 92 0.31 19.64 -10.11
C ALA A 92 1.07 20.95 -9.98
N THR A 93 0.97 21.79 -11.01
CA THR A 93 1.60 23.13 -11.06
C THR A 93 0.58 24.24 -11.29
N SER A 94 -0.63 23.87 -11.68
CA SER A 94 -1.75 24.75 -11.93
C SER A 94 -3.03 24.17 -11.34
N GLU A 95 -4.06 24.98 -11.24
CA GLU A 95 -5.40 24.55 -10.83
C GLU A 95 -5.95 23.51 -11.79
N SER A 96 -5.77 23.69 -13.10
CA SER A 96 -6.18 22.73 -14.11
C SER A 96 -5.54 21.35 -13.92
N ASP A 97 -4.25 21.28 -13.53
CA ASP A 97 -3.59 19.99 -13.25
C ASP A 97 -4.26 19.26 -12.07
N CYS A 98 -4.73 20.03 -11.08
CA CYS A 98 -5.40 19.48 -9.90
C CYS A 98 -6.83 19.02 -10.23
N GLU A 99 -7.56 19.81 -11.04
CA GLU A 99 -8.89 19.43 -11.53
C GLU A 99 -8.83 18.15 -12.39
N ASP A 100 -7.81 18.02 -13.24
CA ASP A 100 -7.55 16.79 -13.99
C ASP A 100 -7.34 15.61 -13.03
N LEU A 101 -6.51 15.75 -11.98
CA LEU A 101 -6.30 14.68 -11.00
C LEU A 101 -7.57 14.36 -10.20
N GLN A 102 -8.40 15.37 -9.90
CA GLN A 102 -9.70 15.18 -9.28
C GLN A 102 -10.64 14.38 -10.20
N THR A 103 -10.62 14.63 -11.50
CA THR A 103 -11.42 13.89 -12.51
C THR A 103 -10.97 12.43 -12.58
N GLU A 104 -9.66 12.18 -12.53
CA GLU A 104 -9.10 10.83 -12.50
C GLU A 104 -9.47 10.08 -11.20
N LEU A 105 -9.48 10.79 -10.07
CA LEU A 105 -9.94 10.23 -8.80
C LEU A 105 -11.42 9.84 -8.86
N GLN A 106 -12.25 10.64 -9.52
CA GLN A 106 -13.67 10.33 -9.74
C GLN A 106 -13.83 9.09 -10.64
N SER A 107 -13.04 8.98 -11.70
CA SER A 107 -13.03 7.81 -12.60
C SER A 107 -12.66 6.53 -11.83
N ALA A 108 -11.65 6.61 -10.95
CA ALA A 108 -11.27 5.51 -10.07
C ALA A 108 -12.40 5.12 -9.11
N TYR A 109 -13.10 6.10 -8.53
CA TYR A 109 -14.24 5.88 -7.65
C TYR A 109 -15.41 5.20 -8.38
N ASP A 110 -15.71 5.64 -9.60
CA ASP A 110 -16.81 5.09 -10.43
C ASP A 110 -16.49 3.65 -10.85
N TRP A 111 -15.23 3.37 -11.18
CA TRP A 111 -14.77 2.00 -11.41
C TRP A 111 -15.00 1.13 -10.16
N CYS A 112 -14.59 1.61 -9.01
CA CYS A 112 -14.79 0.88 -7.75
C CYS A 112 -16.26 0.57 -7.48
N ASN A 113 -17.15 1.53 -7.70
CA ASN A 113 -18.59 1.31 -7.53
C ASN A 113 -19.14 0.28 -8.54
N SER A 114 -18.67 0.31 -9.79
CA SER A 114 -19.08 -0.65 -10.83
C SER A 114 -18.65 -2.07 -10.49
N TRP A 115 -17.52 -2.22 -9.82
CA TRP A 115 -16.92 -3.49 -9.44
C TRP A 115 -17.21 -3.90 -7.99
N LEU A 116 -18.05 -3.14 -7.27
CA LEU A 116 -18.42 -3.39 -5.87
C LEU A 116 -17.21 -3.37 -4.91
N VAL A 117 -16.16 -2.64 -5.27
CA VAL A 117 -15.02 -2.36 -4.42
C VAL A 117 -15.33 -1.11 -3.60
N THR A 118 -15.09 -1.16 -2.31
CA THR A 118 -15.30 0.02 -1.46
C THR A 118 -13.99 0.78 -1.30
N LEU A 119 -13.94 2.03 -1.74
CA LEU A 119 -12.88 2.98 -1.38
C LEU A 119 -13.20 3.61 -0.02
N LYS A 120 -12.25 3.57 0.90
CA LYS A 120 -12.38 4.17 2.23
C LYS A 120 -11.79 5.59 2.23
N SER A 121 -12.64 6.59 2.10
CA SER A 121 -12.22 8.00 2.15
C SER A 121 -11.44 8.36 3.42
N GLU A 122 -11.79 7.74 4.55
CA GLU A 122 -11.13 7.98 5.85
C GLU A 122 -9.68 7.49 5.89
N LYS A 123 -9.35 6.47 5.08
CA LYS A 123 -8.00 5.90 4.98
C LYS A 123 -7.23 6.40 3.78
N SER A 124 -7.93 6.84 2.73
CA SER A 124 -7.32 7.47 1.57
C SER A 124 -6.72 8.82 1.95
N LYS A 125 -5.51 9.12 1.48
CA LYS A 125 -4.73 10.30 1.88
C LYS A 125 -4.16 11.01 0.67
N VAL A 126 -3.93 12.30 0.83
CA VAL A 126 -3.26 13.14 -0.16
C VAL A 126 -1.90 13.56 0.39
N LEU A 127 -0.87 13.44 -0.42
CA LEU A 127 0.46 13.93 -0.13
C LEU A 127 0.88 14.93 -1.22
N HIS A 128 1.04 16.21 -0.83
CA HIS A 128 1.54 17.26 -1.72
C HIS A 128 3.07 17.25 -1.67
N LEU A 129 3.69 16.80 -2.75
CA LEU A 129 5.14 16.66 -2.86
C LEU A 129 5.73 17.91 -3.52
N SER A 130 6.48 18.72 -2.77
CA SER A 130 7.10 19.94 -3.29
C SER A 130 8.38 20.29 -2.54
N ARG A 131 9.37 20.81 -3.28
CA ARG A 131 10.54 21.49 -2.72
C ARG A 131 10.37 23.02 -2.66
N SER A 132 9.22 23.54 -3.11
CA SER A 132 8.90 24.95 -3.04
C SER A 132 8.67 25.36 -1.59
N LYS A 133 9.04 26.63 -1.27
CA LYS A 133 8.71 27.24 0.03
C LYS A 133 7.23 27.57 0.16
N ASP A 134 6.56 27.76 -0.97
CA ASP A 134 5.12 28.02 -1.06
C ASP A 134 4.50 27.02 -2.05
N PRO A 135 4.20 25.80 -1.61
CA PRO A 135 3.60 24.77 -2.44
C PRO A 135 2.13 25.09 -2.71
N TYR A 136 1.68 24.83 -3.93
CA TYR A 136 0.27 24.90 -4.23
C TYR A 136 -0.45 23.75 -3.53
N HIS A 137 -1.54 24.06 -2.82
CA HIS A 137 -2.39 23.07 -2.14
C HIS A 137 -3.78 23.07 -2.76
N HIS A 138 -4.24 21.90 -3.13
CA HIS A 138 -5.59 21.67 -3.63
C HIS A 138 -6.30 20.64 -2.72
N GLU A 139 -7.58 20.86 -2.47
CA GLU A 139 -8.41 19.94 -1.69
C GLU A 139 -9.07 18.94 -2.63
N TYR A 140 -8.73 17.64 -2.46
CA TYR A 140 -9.30 16.56 -3.25
C TYR A 140 -10.47 15.91 -2.52
N TRP A 141 -11.49 15.53 -3.29
CA TRP A 141 -12.72 14.98 -2.76
C TRP A 141 -12.97 13.57 -3.30
N LEU A 142 -13.31 12.63 -2.42
CA LEU A 142 -13.75 11.30 -2.79
C LEU A 142 -15.24 11.17 -2.44
N SER A 143 -16.10 11.14 -3.46
CA SER A 143 -17.55 11.34 -3.28
C SER A 143 -17.81 12.67 -2.54
N ASP A 144 -18.48 12.64 -1.40
CA ASP A 144 -18.86 13.82 -0.62
C ASP A 144 -17.90 14.14 0.53
N LYS A 145 -16.74 13.48 0.61
CA LYS A 145 -15.79 13.65 1.71
C LYS A 145 -14.44 14.17 1.19
N PRO A 146 -13.89 15.22 1.81
CA PRO A 146 -12.55 15.67 1.51
C PRO A 146 -11.52 14.64 1.97
N LEU A 147 -10.49 14.43 1.16
CA LEU A 147 -9.36 13.59 1.54
C LEU A 147 -8.43 14.35 2.49
N SER A 148 -7.96 13.66 3.52
CA SER A 148 -7.02 14.25 4.48
C SER A 148 -5.65 14.44 3.82
N ALA A 149 -5.16 15.67 3.78
CA ALA A 149 -3.78 15.96 3.43
C ALA A 149 -2.84 15.57 4.59
N VAL A 150 -1.73 14.93 4.26
CA VAL A 150 -0.74 14.47 5.22
C VAL A 150 0.66 14.92 4.81
N ASN A 151 1.56 15.06 5.80
CA ASN A 151 2.96 15.41 5.54
C ASN A 151 3.85 14.17 5.30
N HIS A 152 3.38 13.00 5.74
CA HIS A 152 4.10 11.73 5.59
C HIS A 152 3.10 10.64 5.24
N GLN A 153 3.44 9.81 4.26
CA GLN A 153 2.63 8.66 3.86
C GLN A 153 3.53 7.45 3.67
N ASN A 154 3.12 6.34 4.25
CA ASN A 154 3.74 5.05 3.97
C ASN A 154 3.16 4.47 2.68
N HIS A 155 4.02 4.05 1.76
CA HIS A 155 3.65 3.31 0.57
C HIS A 155 4.67 2.19 0.33
N VAL A 156 4.20 0.95 0.35
CA VAL A 156 5.05 -0.26 0.21
C VAL A 156 6.23 -0.23 1.19
N ASP A 157 5.94 0.05 2.46
CA ASP A 157 6.93 0.20 3.53
C ASP A 157 7.99 1.31 3.31
N VAL A 158 7.79 2.21 2.36
CA VAL A 158 8.62 3.40 2.19
C VAL A 158 7.85 4.62 2.68
N TRP A 159 8.41 5.39 3.60
CA TRP A 159 7.85 6.64 4.05
C TRP A 159 8.22 7.77 3.11
N LEU A 160 7.21 8.33 2.47
CA LEU A 160 7.33 9.53 1.64
C LEU A 160 7.01 10.75 2.50
N GLU A 161 7.77 11.82 2.32
CA GLU A 161 7.58 13.11 3.01
C GLU A 161 7.26 14.21 2.01
N SER A 162 6.36 15.13 2.37
CA SER A 162 5.91 16.24 1.51
C SER A 162 7.06 17.12 1.02
N SER A 163 8.11 17.28 1.83
CA SER A 163 9.35 18.00 1.50
C SER A 163 10.30 17.26 0.56
N LEU A 164 10.01 15.98 0.24
CA LEU A 164 10.94 15.09 -0.45
C LEU A 164 12.25 14.86 0.32
N SER A 165 12.25 15.05 1.66
CA SER A 165 13.31 14.59 2.56
C SER A 165 13.14 13.11 2.89
N TRP A 166 14.24 12.45 3.22
CA TRP A 166 14.27 11.08 3.71
C TRP A 166 14.41 10.97 5.23
N ASP A 167 14.44 12.11 5.93
CA ASP A 167 14.73 12.16 7.36
C ASP A 167 13.73 11.36 8.17
N TYR A 168 12.44 11.47 7.84
CA TYR A 168 11.39 10.73 8.52
C TYR A 168 11.54 9.21 8.30
N HIS A 169 11.77 8.76 7.07
CA HIS A 169 11.99 7.36 6.73
C HIS A 169 13.19 6.78 7.49
N ILE A 170 14.33 7.45 7.43
CA ILE A 170 15.57 7.02 8.10
C ILE A 170 15.37 6.94 9.61
N ASN A 171 14.80 7.96 10.24
CA ASN A 171 14.55 7.99 11.66
C ASN A 171 13.60 6.87 12.11
N TYR A 172 12.54 6.62 11.34
CA TYR A 172 11.58 5.54 11.61
C TYR A 172 12.26 4.17 11.61
N PHE A 173 13.05 3.85 10.57
CA PHE A 173 13.71 2.55 10.45
C PHE A 173 14.87 2.40 11.44
N CYS A 174 15.62 3.44 11.75
CA CYS A 174 16.61 3.44 12.81
C CYS A 174 15.97 3.14 14.18
N ALA A 175 14.83 3.75 14.48
CA ALA A 175 14.13 3.49 15.73
C ALA A 175 13.59 2.04 15.79
N LYS A 176 13.05 1.53 14.67
CA LYS A 176 12.60 0.13 14.54
C LYS A 176 13.77 -0.85 14.74
N ALA A 177 14.89 -0.62 14.07
CA ALA A 177 16.10 -1.44 14.18
C ALA A 177 16.68 -1.43 15.62
N ASN A 178 16.71 -0.28 16.29
CA ASN A 178 17.17 -0.18 17.68
C ASN A 178 16.29 -0.99 18.64
N LYS A 179 14.97 -1.01 18.47
CA LYS A 179 14.07 -1.85 19.28
C LYS A 179 14.40 -3.34 19.12
N VAL A 180 14.68 -3.79 17.90
CA VAL A 180 15.09 -5.18 17.64
C VAL A 180 16.47 -5.47 18.24
N LEU A 181 17.42 -4.54 18.12
CA LEU A 181 18.75 -4.67 18.71
C LEU A 181 18.71 -4.78 20.24
N ASP A 182 17.84 -4.00 20.89
CA ASP A 182 17.65 -4.10 22.34
C ASP A 182 17.00 -5.42 22.76
N LEU A 183 16.11 -5.97 21.94
CA LEU A 183 15.57 -7.31 22.16
C LEU A 183 16.66 -8.38 22.04
N ILE A 184 17.50 -8.30 21.02
CA ILE A 184 18.63 -9.24 20.81
C ILE A 184 19.56 -9.19 22.01
N ARG A 185 19.96 -8.00 22.47
CA ARG A 185 20.83 -7.82 23.64
C ARG A 185 20.26 -8.45 24.91
N ARG A 186 18.95 -8.33 25.13
CA ARG A 186 18.27 -8.92 26.29
C ARG A 186 18.13 -10.43 26.19
N THR A 187 17.97 -10.97 24.97
CA THR A 187 17.72 -12.40 24.75
C THR A 187 19.00 -13.22 24.76
N PHE A 188 20.09 -12.74 24.14
CA PHE A 188 21.28 -13.55 23.91
C PHE A 188 22.36 -13.26 24.95
N GLY A 189 22.33 -12.55 25.91
CA GLY A 189 23.38 -12.32 26.92
C GLY A 189 24.79 -12.05 26.35
N PRO A 190 25.72 -11.63 27.18
CA PRO A 190 27.04 -11.16 26.72
C PRO A 190 27.97 -12.24 26.16
N ASN A 191 27.73 -13.51 26.46
CA ASN A 191 28.63 -14.62 26.10
C ASN A 191 28.28 -15.34 24.80
N ASN A 192 27.19 -14.94 24.09
CA ASN A 192 26.76 -15.57 22.86
C ASN A 192 26.95 -14.63 21.64
N SER A 193 28.20 -14.36 21.31
CA SER A 193 28.57 -13.46 20.21
C SER A 193 28.12 -13.97 18.84
N GLU A 194 28.11 -15.28 18.62
CA GLU A 194 27.68 -15.89 17.37
C GLU A 194 26.15 -15.75 17.19
N GLY A 195 25.38 -16.03 18.24
CA GLY A 195 23.91 -15.83 18.22
C GLY A 195 23.53 -14.38 18.01
N VAL A 196 24.22 -13.44 18.68
CA VAL A 196 24.02 -12.00 18.47
C VAL A 196 24.34 -11.58 17.04
N SER A 197 25.46 -12.05 16.47
CA SER A 197 25.85 -11.73 15.09
C SER A 197 24.84 -12.26 14.07
N THR A 198 24.38 -13.49 14.26
CA THR A 198 23.38 -14.10 13.39
C THR A 198 22.04 -13.36 13.48
N ALA A 199 21.57 -13.07 14.69
CA ALA A 199 20.33 -12.32 14.89
C ALA A 199 20.41 -10.88 14.33
N TYR A 200 21.56 -10.22 14.46
CA TYR A 200 21.78 -8.90 13.84
C TYR A 200 21.65 -8.97 12.32
N LYS A 201 22.34 -9.91 11.67
CA LYS A 201 22.33 -10.07 10.22
C LYS A 201 20.97 -10.46 9.66
N THR A 202 20.16 -11.19 10.43
CA THR A 202 18.85 -11.69 9.95
C THR A 202 17.69 -10.77 10.30
N LEU A 203 17.75 -9.99 11.37
CA LEU A 203 16.63 -9.21 11.87
C LEU A 203 16.87 -7.68 11.82
N VAL A 204 18.09 -7.23 12.08
CA VAL A 204 18.40 -5.78 12.12
C VAL A 204 18.83 -5.27 10.77
N LEU A 205 19.79 -5.92 10.14
CA LEU A 205 20.37 -5.48 8.87
C LEU A 205 19.33 -5.37 7.75
N PRO A 206 18.44 -6.34 7.50
CA PRO A 206 17.39 -6.22 6.49
C PRO A 206 16.42 -5.07 6.75
N THR A 207 16.19 -4.73 8.04
CA THR A 207 15.35 -3.59 8.40
C THR A 207 16.02 -2.26 8.00
N LEU A 208 17.32 -2.13 8.18
CA LEU A 208 18.08 -0.92 7.82
C LEU A 208 18.31 -0.78 6.31
N GLU A 209 18.46 -1.90 5.61
CA GLU A 209 18.72 -1.93 4.17
C GLU A 209 17.44 -1.83 3.33
N TYR A 210 16.26 -1.99 3.97
CA TYR A 210 14.98 -1.90 3.27
C TYR A 210 14.80 -0.53 2.63
N GLY A 211 14.51 -0.51 1.33
CA GLY A 211 14.39 0.73 0.56
C GLY A 211 15.72 1.39 0.20
N GLY A 212 16.87 0.89 0.66
CA GLY A 212 18.19 1.48 0.43
C GLY A 212 18.52 1.73 -1.04
N LYS A 213 18.12 0.82 -1.94
CA LYS A 213 18.30 1.00 -3.40
C LYS A 213 17.51 2.18 -3.96
N ILE A 214 16.32 2.44 -3.42
CA ILE A 214 15.49 3.60 -3.82
C ILE A 214 16.19 4.89 -3.35
N LEU A 215 16.68 4.90 -2.12
CA LEU A 215 17.42 6.02 -1.57
C LEU A 215 18.71 6.30 -2.36
N GLU A 216 19.44 5.26 -2.73
CA GLU A 216 20.69 5.36 -3.51
C GLU A 216 20.43 5.93 -4.92
N SER A 217 19.38 5.48 -5.61
CA SER A 217 19.04 5.99 -6.95
C SER A 217 18.68 7.47 -6.92
N VAL A 218 17.90 7.91 -5.94
CA VAL A 218 17.51 9.32 -5.78
C VAL A 218 18.70 10.19 -5.41
N LEU A 219 19.61 9.70 -4.56
CA LEU A 219 20.83 10.42 -4.19
C LEU A 219 21.80 10.54 -5.37
N SER A 220 21.90 9.52 -6.23
CA SER A 220 22.74 9.56 -7.43
C SER A 220 22.23 10.58 -8.45
N GLU A 221 20.91 10.65 -8.68
CA GLU A 221 20.30 11.65 -9.56
C GLU A 221 20.45 13.08 -9.03
N ALA A 222 20.27 13.28 -7.70
CA ALA A 222 20.45 14.56 -7.07
C ALA A 222 21.91 15.07 -7.14
N ASN A 223 22.89 14.17 -7.17
CA ASN A 223 24.30 14.53 -7.33
C ASN A 223 24.65 14.80 -8.80
N GLN A 224 24.03 14.15 -9.77
CA GLN A 224 24.22 14.43 -11.20
C GLN A 224 23.62 15.76 -11.64
N SER A 225 22.57 16.25 -10.97
CA SER A 225 21.93 17.54 -11.27
C SER A 225 22.68 18.76 -10.68
N LYS A 226 23.78 18.54 -9.96
CA LYS A 226 24.64 19.61 -9.37
C LYS A 226 25.96 19.83 -10.10
N VAL A 227 26.21 19.09 -11.20
CA VAL A 227 27.31 19.27 -12.14
C VAL A 227 26.78 19.90 -13.43
#